data_bdaec07384a9a8c5bb1af3eefdd0053f
#
_entry.id   bdaec07384a9a8c5bb1af3eefdd0053f
#
_cell.length_a   1.000
_cell.length_b   1.000
_cell.length_c   1.000
_cell.angle_alpha   90.00
_cell.angle_beta   90.00
_cell.angle_gamma   90.00
#
_symmetry.space_group_name_H-M   'P 1'
#
loop_
_entity.id
_entity.type
_entity.pdbx_description
1 polymer ?
#
loop_
_entity_poly.entity_id
_entity_poly.type
_entity_poly.pdbx_seq_one_letter_code
_entity_poly.pdbx_strand_id
1 'polypeptide(L)'
;MEMCGSYYGVDKVTLNKRIDEIVKRFDMESFKNQRRGNLSTGQTQRVGIARCIVHDPHYYIFDEATSGLDIISSQVILDFINEEKKKGKCIIYSTHYMEEAEHICDRVVLVNKGHVIAAGTPKEITNETKTKSIRDAFFKLIGGSYEL
;
A
#
# COMPACT_ATOMS: atom_id res chain seq x y z
N MET A 1 -15.48 7.16 -8.95
CA MET A 1 -15.27 5.74 -9.31
C MET A 1 -15.95 5.38 -10.62
N GLU A 2 -17.22 5.71 -10.85
CA GLU A 2 -17.95 5.38 -12.08
C GLU A 2 -17.19 5.79 -13.35
N MET A 3 -16.80 7.04 -13.47
CA MET A 3 -16.06 7.54 -14.63
C MET A 3 -14.75 6.77 -14.87
N CYS A 4 -14.03 6.40 -13.79
CA CYS A 4 -12.78 5.63 -13.93
C CYS A 4 -13.04 4.23 -14.44
N GLY A 5 -14.00 3.50 -13.88
CA GLY A 5 -14.33 2.15 -14.35
C GLY A 5 -14.86 2.12 -15.78
N SER A 6 -15.72 3.09 -16.14
CA SER A 6 -16.23 3.21 -17.52
C SER A 6 -15.11 3.49 -18.53
N TYR A 7 -14.12 4.30 -18.17
CA TYR A 7 -12.95 4.58 -19.02
C TYR A 7 -12.15 3.30 -19.35
N TYR A 8 -12.09 2.36 -18.41
CA TYR A 8 -11.45 1.06 -18.62
C TYR A 8 -12.38 -0.01 -19.20
N GLY A 9 -13.56 0.38 -19.70
CA GLY A 9 -14.48 -0.52 -20.39
C GLY A 9 -15.26 -1.47 -19.48
N VAL A 10 -15.32 -1.22 -18.18
CA VAL A 10 -16.12 -2.03 -17.26
C VAL A 10 -17.59 -1.74 -17.48
N ASP A 11 -18.40 -2.78 -17.72
CA ASP A 11 -19.85 -2.63 -17.89
C ASP A 11 -20.52 -2.09 -16.61
N LYS A 12 -21.67 -1.40 -16.79
CA LYS A 12 -22.34 -0.68 -15.69
C LYS A 12 -22.76 -1.59 -14.53
N VAL A 13 -23.17 -2.81 -14.80
CA VAL A 13 -23.65 -3.73 -13.76
C VAL A 13 -22.49 -4.20 -12.89
N THR A 14 -21.43 -4.67 -13.52
CA THR A 14 -20.18 -5.06 -12.86
C THR A 14 -19.56 -3.89 -12.10
N LEU A 15 -19.56 -2.70 -12.70
CA LEU A 15 -19.02 -1.49 -12.11
C LEU A 15 -19.73 -1.10 -10.81
N ASN A 16 -21.07 -1.09 -10.81
CA ASN A 16 -21.86 -0.77 -9.63
C ASN A 16 -21.57 -1.77 -8.48
N LYS A 17 -21.54 -3.06 -8.81
CA LYS A 17 -21.20 -4.10 -7.82
C LYS A 17 -19.82 -3.88 -7.22
N ARG A 18 -18.81 -3.61 -8.05
CA ARG A 18 -17.43 -3.32 -7.58
C ARG A 18 -17.37 -2.06 -6.72
N ILE A 19 -18.09 -1.01 -7.10
CA ILE A 19 -18.16 0.23 -6.31
C ILE A 19 -18.73 -0.05 -4.92
N ASP A 20 -19.82 -0.81 -4.81
CA ASP A 20 -20.44 -1.16 -3.52
C ASP A 20 -19.47 -2.00 -2.65
N GLU A 21 -18.78 -2.96 -3.25
CA GLU A 21 -17.77 -3.77 -2.56
C GLU A 21 -16.61 -2.91 -2.06
N ILE A 22 -16.09 -2.00 -2.88
CA ILE A 22 -14.99 -1.09 -2.53
C ILE A 22 -15.42 -0.13 -1.43
N VAL A 23 -16.61 0.46 -1.53
CA VAL A 23 -17.15 1.37 -0.52
C VAL A 23 -17.21 0.72 0.86
N LYS A 24 -17.67 -0.53 0.93
CA LYS A 24 -17.70 -1.31 2.17
C LYS A 24 -16.30 -1.63 2.67
N ARG A 25 -15.43 -2.13 1.79
CA ARG A 25 -14.07 -2.58 2.11
C ARG A 25 -13.19 -1.45 2.65
N PHE A 26 -13.35 -0.25 2.11
CA PHE A 26 -12.60 0.93 2.53
C PHE A 26 -13.32 1.78 3.58
N ASP A 27 -14.42 1.26 4.17
CA ASP A 27 -15.22 1.98 5.18
C ASP A 27 -15.56 3.41 4.74
N MET A 28 -16.14 3.52 3.53
CA MET A 28 -16.45 4.81 2.91
C MET A 28 -17.93 5.19 2.98
N GLU A 29 -18.78 4.36 3.62
CA GLU A 29 -20.25 4.55 3.64
C GLU A 29 -20.64 5.93 4.20
N SER A 30 -19.96 6.38 5.27
CA SER A 30 -20.29 7.63 5.95
C SER A 30 -19.96 8.88 5.14
N PHE A 31 -19.09 8.79 4.12
CA PHE A 31 -18.64 9.95 3.35
C PHE A 31 -18.71 9.77 1.83
N LYS A 32 -19.24 8.66 1.32
CA LYS A 32 -19.31 8.37 -0.13
C LYS A 32 -20.00 9.45 -0.98
N ASN A 33 -20.92 10.20 -0.36
CA ASN A 33 -21.67 11.27 -1.02
C ASN A 33 -21.11 12.68 -0.72
N GLN A 34 -20.01 12.78 0.05
CA GLN A 34 -19.42 14.08 0.38
C GLN A 34 -18.60 14.62 -0.81
N ARG A 35 -18.52 15.96 -0.89
CA ARG A 35 -17.62 16.63 -1.83
C ARG A 35 -16.18 16.44 -1.38
N ARG A 36 -15.26 16.28 -2.35
CA ARG A 36 -13.83 16.06 -2.06
C ARG A 36 -13.22 17.07 -1.08
N GLY A 37 -13.62 18.33 -1.17
CA GLY A 37 -13.11 19.40 -0.29
C GLY A 37 -13.47 19.25 1.19
N ASN A 38 -14.43 18.38 1.53
CA ASN A 38 -14.88 18.13 2.91
C ASN A 38 -14.31 16.81 3.47
N LEU A 39 -13.46 16.12 2.71
CA LEU A 39 -12.87 14.86 3.13
C LEU A 39 -11.59 15.10 3.93
N SER A 40 -11.36 14.26 4.95
CA SER A 40 -10.07 14.20 5.65
C SER A 40 -8.97 13.65 4.71
N THR A 41 -7.71 13.79 5.12
CA THR A 41 -6.56 13.23 4.37
C THR A 41 -6.74 11.73 4.14
N GLY A 42 -7.06 10.95 5.18
CA GLY A 42 -7.30 9.52 5.08
C GLY A 42 -8.49 9.16 4.19
N GLN A 43 -9.59 9.90 4.29
CA GLN A 43 -10.75 9.72 3.41
C GLN A 43 -10.38 10.02 1.95
N THR A 44 -9.62 11.08 1.69
CA THR A 44 -9.15 11.43 0.36
C THR A 44 -8.25 10.33 -0.23
N GLN A 45 -7.36 9.78 0.58
CA GLN A 45 -6.48 8.68 0.17
C GLN A 45 -7.28 7.42 -0.17
N ARG A 46 -8.23 7.02 0.67
CA ARG A 46 -9.13 5.87 0.40
C ARG A 46 -9.89 6.06 -0.92
N VAL A 47 -10.43 7.24 -1.17
CA VAL A 47 -11.09 7.57 -2.45
C VAL A 47 -10.12 7.51 -3.62
N GLY A 48 -8.89 7.99 -3.45
CA GLY A 48 -7.82 7.90 -4.45
C GLY A 48 -7.54 6.46 -4.87
N ILE A 49 -7.27 5.60 -3.89
CA ILE A 49 -7.05 4.17 -4.10
C ILE A 49 -8.27 3.51 -4.74
N ALA A 50 -9.47 3.75 -4.21
CA ALA A 50 -10.73 3.20 -4.73
C ALA A 50 -10.93 3.49 -6.23
N ARG A 51 -10.53 4.68 -6.69
CA ARG A 51 -10.58 5.05 -8.12
C ARG A 51 -9.59 4.26 -8.97
N CYS A 52 -8.43 3.94 -8.43
CA CYS A 52 -7.38 3.20 -9.14
C CYS A 52 -7.66 1.71 -9.21
N ILE A 53 -8.48 1.15 -8.31
CA ILE A 53 -8.72 -0.29 -8.22
C ILE A 53 -10.06 -0.74 -8.83
N VAL A 54 -10.99 0.17 -9.09
CA VAL A 54 -12.35 -0.15 -9.51
C VAL A 54 -12.44 -0.96 -10.82
N HIS A 55 -11.44 -0.85 -11.68
CA HIS A 55 -11.35 -1.63 -12.92
C HIS A 55 -10.64 -2.99 -12.75
N ASP A 56 -10.25 -3.33 -11.51
CA ASP A 56 -9.61 -4.61 -11.13
C ASP A 56 -8.30 -4.89 -11.89
N PRO A 57 -7.29 -4.03 -11.77
CA PRO A 57 -6.01 -4.21 -12.46
C PRO A 57 -5.26 -5.45 -11.97
N HIS A 58 -4.37 -5.99 -12.83
CA HIS A 58 -3.47 -7.08 -12.46
C HIS A 58 -2.21 -6.59 -11.73
N TYR A 59 -1.84 -5.33 -11.94
CA TYR A 59 -0.63 -4.72 -11.41
C TYR A 59 -0.98 -3.47 -10.62
N TYR A 60 -0.40 -3.34 -9.44
CA TYR A 60 -0.56 -2.16 -8.59
C TYR A 60 0.80 -1.52 -8.32
N ILE A 61 0.83 -0.20 -8.33
CA ILE A 61 1.96 0.58 -7.84
C ILE A 61 1.43 1.53 -6.77
N PHE A 62 1.87 1.34 -5.54
CA PHE A 62 1.55 2.19 -4.40
C PHE A 62 2.82 2.94 -3.98
N ASP A 63 2.74 4.25 -4.07
CA ASP A 63 3.81 5.13 -3.65
C ASP A 63 3.38 5.83 -2.35
N GLU A 64 4.03 5.45 -1.24
CA GLU A 64 3.77 5.96 0.11
C GLU A 64 2.27 5.99 0.49
N ALA A 65 1.53 4.93 0.19
CA ALA A 65 0.07 4.90 0.28
C ALA A 65 -0.48 5.12 1.70
N THR A 66 0.32 4.89 2.74
CA THR A 66 -0.03 5.06 4.16
C THR A 66 0.56 6.31 4.80
N SER A 67 1.40 7.06 4.06
CA SER A 67 2.09 8.22 4.60
C SER A 67 1.11 9.31 5.08
N GLY A 68 1.34 9.81 6.30
CA GLY A 68 0.52 10.85 6.91
C GLY A 68 -0.89 10.41 7.33
N LEU A 69 -1.18 9.11 7.35
CA LEU A 69 -2.45 8.57 7.79
C LEU A 69 -2.40 8.14 9.26
N ASP A 70 -3.57 8.15 9.89
CA ASP A 70 -3.76 7.51 11.19
C ASP A 70 -3.68 5.97 11.06
N ILE A 71 -3.48 5.29 12.19
CA ILE A 71 -3.29 3.84 12.26
C ILE A 71 -4.46 3.07 11.62
N ILE A 72 -5.70 3.51 11.86
CA ILE A 72 -6.91 2.83 11.34
C ILE A 72 -6.98 2.96 9.83
N SER A 73 -6.73 4.16 9.31
CA SER A 73 -6.72 4.43 7.87
C SER A 73 -5.61 3.66 7.15
N SER A 74 -4.43 3.58 7.75
CA SER A 74 -3.30 2.80 7.22
C SER A 74 -3.63 1.32 7.18
N GLN A 75 -4.22 0.78 8.25
CA GLN A 75 -4.56 -0.65 8.33
C GLN A 75 -5.53 -1.08 7.22
N VAL A 76 -6.55 -0.27 6.91
CA VAL A 76 -7.49 -0.56 5.81
C VAL A 76 -6.76 -0.72 4.47
N ILE A 77 -5.73 0.11 4.21
CA ILE A 77 -4.95 0.04 2.98
C ILE A 77 -4.04 -1.20 2.98
N LEU A 78 -3.37 -1.50 4.09
CA LEU A 78 -2.50 -2.66 4.21
C LEU A 78 -3.29 -3.97 4.09
N ASP A 79 -4.48 -4.05 4.68
CA ASP A 79 -5.37 -5.20 4.55
C ASP A 79 -5.79 -5.40 3.08
N PHE A 80 -6.12 -4.31 2.38
CA PHE A 80 -6.40 -4.36 0.95
C PHE A 80 -5.23 -4.95 0.16
N ILE A 81 -4.01 -4.43 0.37
CA ILE A 81 -2.80 -4.90 -0.30
C ILE A 81 -2.58 -6.40 -0.06
N ASN A 82 -2.70 -6.83 1.20
CA ASN A 82 -2.54 -8.24 1.56
C ASN A 82 -3.58 -9.15 0.89
N GLU A 83 -4.83 -8.70 0.77
CA GLU A 83 -5.88 -9.48 0.09
C GLU A 83 -5.64 -9.57 -1.42
N GLU A 84 -5.24 -8.48 -2.07
CA GLU A 84 -4.93 -8.48 -3.50
C GLU A 84 -3.70 -9.36 -3.80
N LYS A 85 -2.69 -9.32 -2.93
CA LYS A 85 -1.54 -10.23 -2.97
C LYS A 85 -1.98 -11.70 -2.91
N LYS A 86 -2.88 -12.06 -1.99
CA LYS A 86 -3.44 -13.43 -1.88
C LYS A 86 -4.19 -13.86 -3.14
N LYS A 87 -4.74 -12.93 -3.91
CA LYS A 87 -5.38 -13.19 -5.21
C LYS A 87 -4.36 -13.34 -6.35
N GLY A 88 -3.07 -13.27 -6.08
CA GLY A 88 -2.00 -13.40 -7.07
C GLY A 88 -1.74 -12.14 -7.89
N LYS A 89 -2.20 -10.98 -7.44
CA LYS A 89 -1.88 -9.70 -8.08
C LYS A 89 -0.41 -9.33 -7.84
N CYS A 90 0.21 -8.68 -8.82
CA CYS A 90 1.56 -8.16 -8.68
C CYS A 90 1.51 -6.73 -8.12
N ILE A 91 2.21 -6.50 -7.00
CA ILE A 91 2.14 -5.23 -6.26
C ILE A 91 3.56 -4.70 -6.04
N ILE A 92 3.81 -3.48 -6.48
CA ILE A 92 4.97 -2.69 -6.11
C ILE A 92 4.51 -1.69 -5.04
N TYR A 93 5.17 -1.71 -3.90
CA TYR A 93 4.84 -0.88 -2.76
C TYR A 93 6.08 -0.13 -2.27
N SER A 94 6.08 1.20 -2.37
CA SER A 94 7.12 2.04 -1.78
C SER A 94 6.65 2.58 -0.44
N THR A 95 7.51 2.54 0.55
CA THR A 95 7.25 3.07 1.90
C THR A 95 8.57 3.40 2.59
N HIS A 96 8.54 4.34 3.50
CA HIS A 96 9.61 4.57 4.47
C HIS A 96 9.33 3.89 5.83
N TYR A 97 8.18 3.25 6.00
CA TYR A 97 7.82 2.45 7.16
C TYR A 97 8.34 1.03 6.99
N MET A 98 9.52 0.74 7.55
CA MET A 98 10.20 -0.55 7.38
C MET A 98 9.38 -1.73 7.91
N GLU A 99 8.59 -1.50 8.96
CA GLU A 99 7.70 -2.49 9.55
C GLU A 99 6.60 -2.92 8.58
N GLU A 100 6.06 -1.99 7.78
CA GLU A 100 5.08 -2.32 6.73
C GLU A 100 5.72 -3.20 5.66
N ALA A 101 6.89 -2.81 5.16
CA ALA A 101 7.61 -3.58 4.15
C ALA A 101 7.95 -4.99 4.64
N GLU A 102 8.37 -5.14 5.90
CA GLU A 102 8.68 -6.43 6.52
C GLU A 102 7.45 -7.35 6.61
N HIS A 103 6.27 -6.79 6.88
CA HIS A 103 5.04 -7.55 7.07
C HIS A 103 4.32 -7.93 5.78
N ILE A 104 4.30 -7.05 4.77
CA ILE A 104 3.47 -7.26 3.59
C ILE A 104 4.24 -7.69 2.35
N CYS A 105 5.56 -7.39 2.26
CA CYS A 105 6.33 -7.66 1.06
C CYS A 105 6.96 -9.05 1.07
N ASP A 106 6.87 -9.77 -0.07
CA ASP A 106 7.60 -11.02 -0.26
C ASP A 106 9.09 -10.76 -0.51
N ARG A 107 9.39 -9.66 -1.19
CA ARG A 107 10.76 -9.19 -1.45
C ARG A 107 10.84 -7.70 -1.18
N VAL A 108 11.97 -7.29 -0.63
CA VAL A 108 12.28 -5.90 -0.28
C VAL A 108 13.53 -5.46 -1.03
N VAL A 109 13.53 -4.22 -1.48
CA VAL A 109 14.70 -3.53 -2.02
C VAL A 109 14.95 -2.30 -1.14
N LEU A 110 16.07 -2.29 -0.43
CA LEU A 110 16.47 -1.15 0.39
C LEU A 110 17.27 -0.17 -0.47
N VAL A 111 16.82 1.08 -0.49
CA VAL A 111 17.43 2.15 -1.28
C VAL A 111 17.94 3.25 -0.35
N ASN A 112 19.17 3.69 -0.52
CA ASN A 112 19.74 4.84 0.19
C ASN A 112 20.54 5.73 -0.78
N LYS A 113 20.29 7.02 -0.76
CA LYS A 113 20.99 8.03 -1.62
C LYS A 113 21.03 7.62 -3.10
N GLY A 114 19.93 7.05 -3.61
CA GLY A 114 19.80 6.62 -5.01
C GLY A 114 20.47 5.28 -5.35
N HIS A 115 21.04 4.57 -4.37
CA HIS A 115 21.68 3.27 -4.57
C HIS A 115 20.91 2.16 -3.86
N VAL A 116 20.83 0.99 -4.49
CA VAL A 116 20.34 -0.23 -3.85
C VAL A 116 21.41 -0.73 -2.90
N ILE A 117 21.08 -0.84 -1.61
CA ILE A 117 21.99 -1.30 -0.56
C ILE A 117 21.73 -2.73 -0.11
N ALA A 118 20.53 -3.26 -0.34
CA ALA A 118 20.19 -4.67 -0.17
C ALA A 118 18.94 -5.00 -0.98
N ALA A 119 18.79 -6.27 -1.40
CA ALA A 119 17.60 -6.77 -2.07
C ALA A 119 17.42 -8.26 -1.76
N GLY A 120 16.22 -8.65 -1.33
CA GLY A 120 15.92 -10.04 -0.96
C GLY A 120 14.57 -10.17 -0.26
N THR A 121 14.27 -11.35 0.26
CA THR A 121 13.19 -11.50 1.23
C THR A 121 13.59 -10.83 2.55
N PRO A 122 12.62 -10.40 3.38
CA PRO A 122 12.94 -9.85 4.70
C PRO A 122 13.88 -10.75 5.52
N LYS A 123 13.66 -12.07 5.47
CA LYS A 123 14.50 -13.06 6.18
C LYS A 123 15.92 -13.15 5.63
N GLU A 124 16.09 -13.10 4.31
CA GLU A 124 17.44 -13.11 3.70
C GLU A 124 18.23 -11.89 4.16
N ILE A 125 17.63 -10.70 4.05
CA ILE A 125 18.29 -9.44 4.44
C ILE A 125 18.65 -9.42 5.93
N THR A 126 17.75 -9.81 6.82
CA THR A 126 18.01 -9.85 8.26
C THR A 126 19.08 -10.89 8.64
N ASN A 127 19.11 -12.05 7.97
CA ASN A 127 20.14 -13.08 8.18
C ASN A 127 21.52 -12.61 7.71
N GLU A 128 21.63 -12.04 6.51
CA GLU A 128 22.89 -11.52 5.97
C GLU A 128 23.47 -10.40 6.82
N THR A 129 22.60 -9.52 7.29
CA THR A 129 22.99 -8.40 8.14
C THR A 129 23.13 -8.79 9.61
N LYS A 130 22.71 -10.00 10.02
CA LYS A 130 22.66 -10.45 11.42
C LYS A 130 21.91 -9.46 12.32
N THR A 131 20.72 -9.05 11.87
CA THR A 131 19.83 -8.13 12.57
C THR A 131 18.48 -8.79 12.84
N LYS A 132 17.64 -8.14 13.68
CA LYS A 132 16.33 -8.67 14.05
C LYS A 132 15.19 -8.16 13.16
N SER A 133 15.39 -7.05 12.46
CA SER A 133 14.38 -6.40 11.64
C SER A 133 15.00 -5.77 10.39
N ILE A 134 14.16 -5.50 9.39
CA ILE A 134 14.55 -4.73 8.19
C ILE A 134 15.02 -3.32 8.57
N ARG A 135 14.41 -2.72 9.58
CA ARG A 135 14.84 -1.42 10.13
C ARG A 135 16.28 -1.47 10.62
N ASP A 136 16.62 -2.44 11.47
CA ASP A 136 17.98 -2.60 11.98
C ASP A 136 18.96 -2.89 10.86
N ALA A 137 18.56 -3.71 9.89
CA ALA A 137 19.35 -4.02 8.70
C ALA A 137 19.68 -2.74 7.91
N PHE A 138 18.68 -1.89 7.66
CA PHE A 138 18.87 -0.63 6.96
C PHE A 138 19.89 0.25 7.68
N PHE A 139 19.73 0.49 8.98
CA PHE A 139 20.66 1.32 9.74
C PHE A 139 22.08 0.74 9.77
N LYS A 140 22.22 -0.55 9.92
CA LYS A 140 23.53 -1.22 9.87
C LYS A 140 24.23 -1.01 8.52
N LEU A 141 23.49 -1.15 7.42
CA LEU A 141 24.03 -1.02 6.06
C LEU A 141 24.46 0.41 5.72
N ILE A 142 23.81 1.43 6.29
CA ILE A 142 24.18 2.84 6.07
C ILE A 142 25.27 3.33 7.03
N GLY A 143 25.83 2.44 7.89
CA GLY A 143 26.88 2.79 8.83
C GLY A 143 26.39 3.53 10.07
N GLY A 144 25.11 3.45 10.39
CA GLY A 144 24.51 4.04 11.59
C GLY A 144 24.71 3.13 12.80
N SER A 145 25.52 3.55 13.75
CA SER A 145 25.49 3.01 15.12
C SER A 145 24.29 3.66 15.83
N TYR A 146 23.16 2.96 15.92
CA TYR A 146 22.17 3.28 16.94
C TYR A 146 22.53 2.48 18.19
N GLU A 147 23.26 3.11 19.09
CA GLU A 147 23.25 2.69 20.49
C GLU A 147 21.86 3.01 21.04
N LEU A 148 21.17 1.96 21.53
CA LEU A 148 19.94 2.06 22.30
C LEU A 148 20.23 2.64 23.68
#